data_ed26401e74afc59d0cac11fef6a758ae
#
_entry.id   ed26401e74afc59d0cac11fef6a758ae
#
_cell.length_a   1.000
_cell.length_b   1.000
_cell.length_c   1.000
_cell.angle_alpha   90.00
_cell.angle_beta   90.00
_cell.angle_gamma   90.00
#
_symmetry.space_group_name_H-M   'P 1'
#
loop_
_entity.id
_entity.type
_entity.pdbx_description
1 polymer ?
#
loop_
_entity_poly.entity_id
_entity_poly.type
_entity_poly.pdbx_seq_one_letter_code
_entity_poly.pdbx_strand_id
1 'polypeptide(L)'
;MRIFQNKKIIFITFLEILLCIVLGVGIALYANNNQKILHQQDLALHYVNISGKQRLLAQRIVFLGQMIATNYVLKRDNQRLLLEFEACIKELSAIHKTLQNFVVSTIVGKQANSTLDDVYFGGGNLMFSMENFLENASKIFYLNALQDVLIINQALLQQLEGDNGLLVRLELATFSQQIYAQNFLKEQEKNTERFFYFGVFLCGLQALLLLWGFAQKL
;
A
#
# COMPACT_ATOMS: atom_id res chain seq x y z
N MET A 1 -20.44 -51.41 -38.08
CA MET A 1 -19.13 -50.95 -37.54
C MET A 1 -18.83 -49.46 -37.82
N ARG A 2 -19.02 -48.93 -39.03
CA ARG A 2 -18.79 -47.47 -39.38
C ARG A 2 -19.63 -46.48 -38.58
N ILE A 3 -20.85 -46.76 -38.18
CA ILE A 3 -21.75 -45.83 -37.46
C ILE A 3 -21.27 -45.59 -36.03
N PHE A 4 -20.69 -46.61 -35.39
CA PHE A 4 -20.12 -46.49 -34.02
C PHE A 4 -18.80 -45.69 -34.02
N GLN A 5 -18.02 -45.77 -35.08
CA GLN A 5 -16.75 -45.04 -35.24
C GLN A 5 -17.04 -43.54 -35.42
N ASN A 6 -18.05 -43.15 -36.21
CA ASN A 6 -18.45 -41.74 -36.37
C ASN A 6 -18.96 -41.10 -35.08
N LYS A 7 -19.68 -41.82 -34.21
CA LYS A 7 -20.13 -41.29 -32.94
C LYS A 7 -18.97 -41.00 -31.96
N LYS A 8 -17.93 -41.86 -31.95
CA LYS A 8 -16.75 -41.63 -31.13
C LYS A 8 -15.94 -40.43 -31.61
N ILE A 9 -15.76 -40.25 -32.89
CA ILE A 9 -15.06 -39.09 -33.48
C ILE A 9 -15.79 -37.78 -33.15
N ILE A 10 -17.14 -37.76 -33.30
CA ILE A 10 -17.92 -36.58 -32.95
C ILE A 10 -17.80 -36.24 -31.45
N PHE A 11 -17.81 -37.25 -30.60
CA PHE A 11 -17.62 -37.02 -29.13
C PHE A 11 -16.26 -36.46 -28.79
N ILE A 12 -15.19 -36.98 -29.41
CA ILE A 12 -13.81 -36.49 -29.18
C ILE A 12 -13.67 -35.01 -29.65
N THR A 13 -14.16 -34.69 -30.86
CA THR A 13 -14.14 -33.30 -31.36
C THR A 13 -14.95 -32.35 -30.51
N PHE A 14 -16.09 -32.78 -29.99
CA PHE A 14 -16.87 -31.97 -29.03
C PHE A 14 -16.09 -31.73 -27.74
N LEU A 15 -15.41 -32.74 -27.21
CA LEU A 15 -14.60 -32.60 -25.98
C LEU A 15 -13.41 -31.66 -26.19
N GLU A 16 -12.74 -31.71 -27.35
CA GLU A 16 -11.64 -30.80 -27.73
C GLU A 16 -12.12 -29.36 -27.82
N ILE A 17 -13.27 -29.10 -28.46
CA ILE A 17 -13.86 -27.75 -28.56
C ILE A 17 -14.20 -27.23 -27.15
N LEU A 18 -14.81 -28.05 -26.30
CA LEU A 18 -15.13 -27.68 -24.92
C LEU A 18 -13.87 -27.31 -24.14
N LEU A 19 -12.81 -28.07 -24.29
CA LEU A 19 -11.53 -27.86 -23.58
C LEU A 19 -10.85 -26.56 -24.07
N CYS A 20 -10.90 -26.28 -25.38
CA CYS A 20 -10.43 -25.01 -25.94
C CYS A 20 -11.21 -23.79 -25.37
N ILE A 21 -12.52 -23.91 -25.23
CA ILE A 21 -13.36 -22.86 -24.62
C ILE A 21 -12.97 -22.64 -23.16
N VAL A 22 -12.78 -23.72 -22.38
CA VAL A 22 -12.36 -23.64 -20.96
C VAL A 22 -10.99 -22.97 -20.84
N LEU A 23 -10.04 -23.33 -21.69
CA LEU A 23 -8.72 -22.69 -21.75
C LEU A 23 -8.82 -21.19 -22.09
N GLY A 24 -9.60 -20.82 -23.10
CA GLY A 24 -9.81 -19.44 -23.49
C GLY A 24 -10.42 -18.58 -22.37
N VAL A 25 -11.44 -19.11 -21.68
CA VAL A 25 -12.05 -18.48 -20.52
C VAL A 25 -11.04 -18.37 -19.37
N GLY A 26 -10.27 -19.43 -19.13
CA GLY A 26 -9.23 -19.44 -18.09
C GLY A 26 -8.17 -18.35 -18.32
N ILE A 27 -7.69 -18.19 -19.56
CA ILE A 27 -6.73 -17.15 -19.94
C ILE A 27 -7.33 -15.75 -19.74
N ALA A 28 -8.58 -15.54 -20.15
CA ALA A 28 -9.26 -14.27 -20.00
C ALA A 28 -9.45 -13.88 -18.53
N LEU A 29 -9.84 -14.84 -17.68
CA LEU A 29 -9.97 -14.65 -16.23
C LEU A 29 -8.61 -14.35 -15.58
N TYR A 30 -7.57 -15.06 -15.98
CA TYR A 30 -6.20 -14.83 -15.51
C TYR A 30 -5.72 -13.41 -15.88
N ALA A 31 -5.90 -12.99 -17.14
CA ALA A 31 -5.50 -11.66 -17.59
C ALA A 31 -6.22 -10.54 -16.80
N ASN A 32 -7.54 -10.68 -16.60
CA ASN A 32 -8.33 -9.72 -15.82
C ASN A 32 -7.89 -9.69 -14.33
N ASN A 33 -7.63 -10.85 -13.75
CA ASN A 33 -7.13 -10.92 -12.37
C ASN A 33 -5.73 -10.30 -12.24
N ASN A 34 -4.86 -10.54 -13.19
CA ASN A 34 -3.49 -9.99 -13.20
C ASN A 34 -3.47 -8.46 -13.27
N GLN A 35 -4.38 -7.84 -14.04
CA GLN A 35 -4.52 -6.37 -14.06
C GLN A 35 -4.93 -5.81 -12.69
N LYS A 36 -5.85 -6.48 -11.98
CA LYS A 36 -6.26 -6.08 -10.62
C LYS A 36 -5.11 -6.19 -9.64
N ILE A 37 -4.30 -7.25 -9.76
CA ILE A 37 -3.12 -7.48 -8.93
C ILE A 37 -2.10 -6.35 -9.13
N LEU A 38 -1.78 -6.00 -10.37
CA LEU A 38 -0.85 -4.91 -10.70
C LEU A 38 -1.32 -3.58 -10.08
N HIS A 39 -2.60 -3.25 -10.24
CA HIS A 39 -3.15 -2.03 -9.63
C HIS A 39 -3.05 -2.03 -8.11
N GLN A 40 -3.30 -3.15 -7.44
CA GLN A 40 -3.17 -3.27 -5.99
C GLN A 40 -1.70 -3.22 -5.52
N GLN A 41 -0.75 -3.73 -6.33
CA GLN A 41 0.68 -3.59 -6.08
C GLN A 41 1.12 -2.12 -6.12
N ASP A 42 0.69 -1.38 -7.13
CA ASP A 42 0.98 0.05 -7.25
C ASP A 42 0.42 0.83 -6.06
N LEU A 43 -0.79 0.50 -5.61
CA LEU A 43 -1.38 1.10 -4.42
C LEU A 43 -0.57 0.77 -3.15
N ALA A 44 -0.19 -0.49 -2.95
CA ALA A 44 0.60 -0.89 -1.78
C ALA A 44 1.95 -0.17 -1.73
N LEU A 45 2.66 -0.07 -2.87
CA LEU A 45 3.91 0.68 -2.99
C LEU A 45 3.70 2.19 -2.76
N HIS A 46 2.59 2.73 -3.26
CA HIS A 46 2.22 4.13 -3.01
C HIS A 46 2.08 4.41 -1.50
N TYR A 47 1.38 3.54 -0.75
CA TYR A 47 1.22 3.72 0.70
C TYR A 47 2.53 3.62 1.46
N VAL A 48 3.44 2.72 1.08
CA VAL A 48 4.80 2.65 1.64
C VAL A 48 5.55 3.97 1.41
N ASN A 49 5.51 4.49 0.18
CA ASN A 49 6.21 5.73 -0.18
C ASN A 49 5.68 6.94 0.60
N ILE A 50 4.37 7.12 0.68
CA ILE A 50 3.79 8.26 1.42
C ILE A 50 3.96 8.11 2.93
N SER A 51 4.03 6.88 3.47
CA SER A 51 4.37 6.63 4.87
C SER A 51 5.81 7.09 5.18
N GLY A 52 6.78 6.77 4.30
CA GLY A 52 8.15 7.30 4.42
C GLY A 52 8.20 8.84 4.32
N LYS A 53 7.36 9.44 3.46
CA LYS A 53 7.27 10.89 3.30
C LYS A 53 6.73 11.60 4.56
N GLN A 54 5.83 10.97 5.33
CA GLN A 54 5.37 11.51 6.61
C GLN A 54 6.55 11.78 7.55
N ARG A 55 7.47 10.83 7.69
CA ARG A 55 8.65 10.96 8.54
C ARG A 55 9.50 12.17 8.13
N LEU A 56 9.77 12.29 6.84
CA LEU A 56 10.56 13.40 6.29
C LEU A 56 9.89 14.76 6.53
N LEU A 57 8.57 14.85 6.35
CA LEU A 57 7.82 16.08 6.57
C LEU A 57 7.79 16.45 8.05
N ALA A 58 7.63 15.50 8.96
CA ALA A 58 7.66 15.77 10.40
C ALA A 58 9.02 16.35 10.84
N GLN A 59 10.13 15.76 10.35
CA GLN A 59 11.48 16.29 10.59
C GLN A 59 11.65 17.70 9.99
N ARG A 60 11.15 17.93 8.77
CA ARG A 60 11.22 19.23 8.11
C ARG A 60 10.45 20.30 8.85
N ILE A 61 9.29 19.98 9.41
CA ILE A 61 8.50 20.88 10.24
C ILE A 61 9.30 21.34 11.46
N VAL A 62 9.92 20.42 12.19
CA VAL A 62 10.76 20.77 13.34
C VAL A 62 11.95 21.63 12.93
N PHE A 63 12.64 21.25 11.84
CA PHE A 63 13.76 22.03 11.30
C PHE A 63 13.36 23.45 10.91
N LEU A 64 12.24 23.61 10.18
CA LEU A 64 11.73 24.94 9.81
C LEU A 64 11.31 25.76 11.04
N GLY A 65 10.70 25.13 12.05
CA GLY A 65 10.40 25.76 13.33
C GLY A 65 11.65 26.30 14.03
N GLN A 66 12.76 25.55 14.03
CA GLN A 66 14.06 26.01 14.56
C GLN A 66 14.61 27.20 13.76
N MET A 67 14.51 27.17 12.43
CA MET A 67 14.93 28.28 11.58
C MET A 67 14.08 29.55 11.83
N ILE A 68 12.75 29.40 11.98
CA ILE A 68 11.85 30.49 12.32
C ILE A 68 12.25 31.10 13.68
N ALA A 69 12.46 30.28 14.71
CA ALA A 69 12.90 30.73 16.01
C ALA A 69 14.25 31.47 15.95
N THR A 70 15.21 30.94 15.19
CA THR A 70 16.52 31.57 14.98
C THR A 70 16.39 32.94 14.30
N ASN A 71 15.53 33.06 13.28
CA ASN A 71 15.31 34.31 12.59
C ASN A 71 14.61 35.34 13.51
N TYR A 72 13.73 34.94 14.43
CA TYR A 72 13.19 35.81 15.45
C TYR A 72 14.30 36.40 16.34
N VAL A 73 15.24 35.57 16.80
CA VAL A 73 16.42 36.05 17.59
C VAL A 73 17.24 37.06 16.80
N LEU A 74 17.49 36.76 15.51
CA LEU A 74 18.31 37.59 14.62
C LEU A 74 17.55 38.79 14.04
N LYS A 75 16.26 38.97 14.36
CA LYS A 75 15.38 40.00 13.81
C LYS A 75 15.32 39.98 12.27
N ARG A 76 15.34 38.77 11.69
CA ARG A 76 15.19 38.55 10.25
C ARG A 76 13.74 38.27 9.88
N ASP A 77 13.42 38.49 8.60
CA ASP A 77 12.11 38.16 8.07
C ASP A 77 11.87 36.63 8.02
N ASN A 78 10.66 36.25 8.42
CA ASN A 78 10.22 34.85 8.46
C ASN A 78 9.16 34.47 7.40
N GLN A 79 8.71 35.44 6.60
CA GLN A 79 7.55 35.26 5.73
C GLN A 79 7.70 34.02 4.82
N ARG A 80 8.86 33.84 4.19
CA ARG A 80 9.14 32.70 3.33
C ARG A 80 9.16 31.37 4.10
N LEU A 81 9.76 31.33 5.28
CA LEU A 81 9.85 30.14 6.12
C LEU A 81 8.47 29.74 6.64
N LEU A 82 7.62 30.71 7.03
CA LEU A 82 6.25 30.46 7.47
C LEU A 82 5.39 29.86 6.36
N LEU A 83 5.52 30.33 5.10
CA LEU A 83 4.82 29.74 3.97
C LEU A 83 5.25 28.30 3.71
N GLU A 84 6.55 28.00 3.78
CA GLU A 84 7.08 26.67 3.61
C GLU A 84 6.65 25.73 4.76
N PHE A 85 6.67 26.24 5.98
CA PHE A 85 6.22 25.53 7.18
C PHE A 85 4.72 25.18 7.08
N GLU A 86 3.88 26.12 6.65
CA GLU A 86 2.45 25.89 6.41
C GLU A 86 2.22 24.81 5.34
N ALA A 87 2.96 24.86 4.24
CA ALA A 87 2.88 23.88 3.17
C ALA A 87 3.23 22.47 3.69
N CYS A 88 4.28 22.34 4.51
CA CYS A 88 4.66 21.06 5.11
C CYS A 88 3.58 20.52 6.05
N ILE A 89 2.96 21.36 6.88
CA ILE A 89 1.85 20.95 7.77
C ILE A 89 0.65 20.46 6.96
N LYS A 90 0.23 21.21 5.94
CA LYS A 90 -0.89 20.82 5.08
C LYS A 90 -0.63 19.48 4.37
N GLU A 91 0.58 19.32 3.84
CA GLU A 91 0.96 18.07 3.16
C GLU A 91 1.01 16.89 4.13
N LEU A 92 1.62 17.07 5.32
CA LEU A 92 1.70 16.04 6.34
C LEU A 92 0.30 15.61 6.80
N SER A 93 -0.59 16.58 7.05
CA SER A 93 -1.98 16.31 7.43
C SER A 93 -2.75 15.54 6.35
N ALA A 94 -2.59 15.91 5.07
CA ALA A 94 -3.24 15.24 3.96
C ALA A 94 -2.74 13.78 3.81
N ILE A 95 -1.44 13.56 3.89
CA ILE A 95 -0.85 12.21 3.86
C ILE A 95 -1.34 11.38 5.05
N HIS A 96 -1.34 11.95 6.25
CA HIS A 96 -1.79 11.26 7.45
C HIS A 96 -3.23 10.77 7.32
N LYS A 97 -4.13 11.64 6.85
CA LYS A 97 -5.53 11.29 6.60
C LYS A 97 -5.68 10.20 5.53
N THR A 98 -4.87 10.25 4.48
CA THR A 98 -4.87 9.22 3.42
C THR A 98 -4.48 7.86 3.98
N LEU A 99 -3.41 7.79 4.77
CA LEU A 99 -2.93 6.55 5.39
C LEU A 99 -3.91 6.03 6.45
N GLN A 100 -4.50 6.90 7.25
CA GLN A 100 -5.55 6.55 8.20
C GLN A 100 -6.74 5.88 7.49
N ASN A 101 -7.24 6.49 6.42
CA ASN A 101 -8.34 5.94 5.64
C ASN A 101 -7.99 4.58 5.04
N PHE A 102 -6.75 4.41 4.58
CA PHE A 102 -6.26 3.13 4.08
C PHE A 102 -6.29 2.07 5.19
N VAL A 103 -5.73 2.35 6.37
CA VAL A 103 -5.71 1.40 7.50
C VAL A 103 -7.13 1.03 7.92
N VAL A 104 -8.05 2.00 8.05
CA VAL A 104 -9.47 1.74 8.34
C VAL A 104 -10.10 0.85 7.28
N SER A 105 -9.83 1.08 5.99
CA SER A 105 -10.36 0.26 4.90
C SER A 105 -9.86 -1.19 4.94
N THR A 106 -8.61 -1.43 5.36
CA THR A 106 -8.05 -2.78 5.52
C THR A 106 -8.70 -3.53 6.69
N ILE A 107 -8.99 -2.84 7.79
CA ILE A 107 -9.68 -3.41 8.95
C ILE A 107 -11.10 -3.87 8.56
N VAL A 108 -11.86 -3.00 7.89
CA VAL A 108 -13.24 -3.29 7.45
C VAL A 108 -13.28 -4.38 6.37
N GLY A 109 -12.26 -4.43 5.51
CA GLY A 109 -12.19 -5.36 4.36
C GLY A 109 -11.77 -6.79 4.68
N LYS A 110 -11.74 -7.23 5.95
CA LYS A 110 -11.26 -8.56 6.40
C LYS A 110 -9.78 -8.88 6.08
N GLN A 111 -9.03 -7.93 5.60
CA GLN A 111 -7.58 -8.02 5.47
C GLN A 111 -6.90 -7.42 6.72
N ALA A 112 -7.52 -7.61 7.89
CA ALA A 112 -7.05 -7.05 9.14
C ALA A 112 -5.57 -7.39 9.34
N ASN A 113 -4.72 -6.39 9.22
CA ASN A 113 -3.33 -6.48 9.61
C ASN A 113 -3.24 -5.96 11.06
N SER A 114 -3.28 -6.88 12.01
CA SER A 114 -3.22 -6.55 13.45
C SER A 114 -2.05 -5.63 13.81
N THR A 115 -0.96 -5.70 13.05
CA THR A 115 0.23 -4.86 13.25
C THR A 115 -0.01 -3.41 12.84
N LEU A 116 -0.65 -3.17 11.67
CA LEU A 116 -0.99 -1.82 11.23
C LEU A 116 -2.04 -1.17 12.14
N ASP A 117 -3.04 -1.94 12.53
CA ASP A 117 -4.10 -1.49 13.43
C ASP A 117 -3.53 -1.10 14.79
N ASP A 118 -2.64 -1.91 15.36
CA ASP A 118 -1.98 -1.63 16.64
C ASP A 118 -1.10 -0.38 16.57
N VAL A 119 -0.36 -0.18 15.49
CA VAL A 119 0.49 1.02 15.31
C VAL A 119 -0.33 2.29 15.20
N TYR A 120 -1.46 2.27 14.47
CA TYR A 120 -2.28 3.47 14.24
C TYR A 120 -3.24 3.77 15.38
N PHE A 121 -3.94 2.75 15.90
CA PHE A 121 -5.07 2.90 16.81
C PHE A 121 -4.87 2.19 18.17
N GLY A 122 -3.95 1.22 18.25
CA GLY A 122 -3.66 0.47 19.46
C GLY A 122 -2.55 1.08 20.30
N GLY A 123 -1.63 0.24 20.78
CA GLY A 123 -0.51 0.64 21.65
C GLY A 123 0.44 1.64 21.00
N GLY A 124 0.58 1.62 19.68
CA GLY A 124 1.37 2.60 18.91
C GLY A 124 0.79 4.00 18.94
N ASN A 125 -0.53 4.14 18.95
CA ASN A 125 -1.30 5.40 19.04
C ASN A 125 -0.75 6.53 18.14
N LEU A 126 -0.35 6.16 16.91
CA LEU A 126 0.24 7.10 15.95
C LEU A 126 -0.76 8.19 15.57
N MET A 127 -2.05 7.84 15.45
CA MET A 127 -3.09 8.79 15.08
C MET A 127 -3.13 9.99 16.05
N PHE A 128 -3.28 9.74 17.33
CA PHE A 128 -3.33 10.79 18.35
C PHE A 128 -2.01 11.58 18.44
N SER A 129 -0.86 10.87 18.31
CA SER A 129 0.45 11.51 18.37
C SER A 129 0.68 12.46 17.20
N MET A 130 0.21 12.10 16.00
CA MET A 130 0.30 12.94 14.81
C MET A 130 -0.64 14.15 14.90
N GLU A 131 -1.88 13.96 15.37
CA GLU A 131 -2.83 15.04 15.55
C GLU A 131 -2.29 16.09 16.54
N ASN A 132 -1.76 15.64 17.69
CA ASN A 132 -1.13 16.52 18.67
C ASN A 132 0.08 17.28 18.12
N PHE A 133 0.92 16.60 17.33
CA PHE A 133 2.06 17.21 16.68
C PHE A 133 1.64 18.30 15.69
N LEU A 134 0.66 18.02 14.83
CA LEU A 134 0.13 18.98 13.85
C LEU A 134 -0.55 20.17 14.54
N GLU A 135 -1.31 19.93 15.62
CA GLU A 135 -1.92 21.00 16.41
C GLU A 135 -0.86 21.92 17.00
N ASN A 136 0.18 21.35 17.65
CA ASN A 136 1.26 22.15 18.21
C ASN A 136 2.06 22.90 17.15
N ALA A 137 2.35 22.27 15.99
CA ALA A 137 2.99 22.96 14.89
C ALA A 137 2.17 24.15 14.41
N SER A 138 0.85 24.01 14.30
CA SER A 138 -0.04 25.07 13.85
C SER A 138 -0.08 26.27 14.79
N LYS A 139 0.24 26.12 16.09
CA LYS A 139 0.28 27.21 17.05
C LYS A 139 1.33 28.27 16.69
N ILE A 140 2.41 27.91 15.99
CA ILE A 140 3.48 28.83 15.58
C ILE A 140 2.95 30.02 14.77
N PHE A 141 1.89 29.85 14.00
CA PHE A 141 1.30 30.93 13.19
C PHE A 141 0.64 32.06 14.01
N TYR A 142 0.27 31.76 15.24
CA TYR A 142 -0.47 32.69 16.11
C TYR A 142 0.42 33.32 17.18
N LEU A 143 1.71 32.99 17.21
CA LEU A 143 2.64 33.47 18.22
C LEU A 143 3.33 34.76 17.75
N ASN A 144 3.31 35.76 18.62
CA ASN A 144 3.97 37.04 18.38
C ASN A 144 5.23 37.25 19.24
N ALA A 145 5.43 36.42 20.29
CA ALA A 145 6.55 36.53 21.19
C ALA A 145 7.59 35.42 20.88
N LEU A 146 8.87 35.83 20.82
CA LEU A 146 9.99 34.89 20.61
C LEU A 146 9.98 33.73 21.62
N GLN A 147 9.71 34.04 22.90
CA GLN A 147 9.72 33.04 23.97
C GLN A 147 8.71 31.93 23.69
N ASP A 148 7.51 32.27 23.22
CA ASP A 148 6.47 31.28 22.91
C ASP A 148 6.82 30.41 21.70
N VAL A 149 7.45 31.02 20.67
CA VAL A 149 7.98 30.27 19.50
C VAL A 149 9.03 29.26 19.93
N LEU A 150 9.94 29.63 20.82
CA LEU A 150 11.00 28.74 21.35
C LEU A 150 10.39 27.58 22.15
N ILE A 151 9.40 27.86 23.01
CA ILE A 151 8.71 26.85 23.82
C ILE A 151 8.00 25.83 22.92
N ILE A 152 7.24 26.31 21.93
CA ILE A 152 6.53 25.42 21.00
C ILE A 152 7.51 24.60 20.16
N ASN A 153 8.59 25.22 19.68
CA ASN A 153 9.59 24.49 18.89
C ASN A 153 10.30 23.41 19.72
N GLN A 154 10.62 23.67 20.99
CA GLN A 154 11.16 22.67 21.90
C GLN A 154 10.15 21.53 22.15
N ALA A 155 8.88 21.86 22.32
CA ALA A 155 7.82 20.85 22.46
C ALA A 155 7.67 19.96 21.21
N LEU A 156 7.76 20.55 19.99
CA LEU A 156 7.74 19.79 18.73
C LEU A 156 8.95 18.87 18.60
N LEU A 157 10.15 19.33 18.98
CA LEU A 157 11.34 18.52 18.97
C LEU A 157 11.21 17.33 19.95
N GLN A 158 10.73 17.59 21.16
CA GLN A 158 10.51 16.54 22.17
C GLN A 158 9.44 15.54 21.72
N GLN A 159 8.35 16.00 21.10
CA GLN A 159 7.32 15.13 20.53
C GLN A 159 7.86 14.27 19.37
N LEU A 160 8.77 14.82 18.58
CA LEU A 160 9.36 14.08 17.44
C LEU A 160 10.38 13.05 17.90
N GLU A 161 11.35 13.44 18.75
CA GLU A 161 12.57 12.68 19.07
C GLU A 161 12.58 12.08 20.50
N GLY A 162 11.59 12.40 21.35
CA GLY A 162 11.51 11.88 22.71
C GLY A 162 11.36 10.37 22.79
N ASP A 163 11.46 9.82 23.99
CA ASP A 163 11.23 8.40 24.25
C ASP A 163 9.84 8.00 23.73
N ASN A 164 9.77 7.03 22.82
CA ASN A 164 8.56 6.69 22.05
C ASN A 164 7.98 7.88 21.27
N GLY A 165 8.81 8.77 20.79
CA GLY A 165 8.44 9.93 19.99
C GLY A 165 7.78 9.57 18.65
N LEU A 166 7.27 10.59 17.99
CA LEU A 166 6.56 10.44 16.72
C LEU A 166 7.44 9.79 15.64
N LEU A 167 8.75 10.03 15.65
CA LEU A 167 9.70 9.46 14.68
C LEU A 167 9.73 7.93 14.73
N VAL A 168 9.81 7.37 15.94
CA VAL A 168 9.78 5.91 16.14
C VAL A 168 8.47 5.30 15.68
N ARG A 169 7.34 5.95 15.98
CA ARG A 169 6.01 5.49 15.56
C ARG A 169 5.84 5.54 14.05
N LEU A 170 6.34 6.59 13.39
CA LEU A 170 6.34 6.71 11.93
C LEU A 170 7.23 5.66 11.26
N GLU A 171 8.35 5.31 11.88
CA GLU A 171 9.21 4.23 11.41
C GLU A 171 8.52 2.87 11.51
N LEU A 172 7.88 2.58 12.65
CA LEU A 172 7.08 1.39 12.84
C LEU A 172 5.91 1.32 11.84
N ALA A 173 5.24 2.44 11.57
CA ALA A 173 4.17 2.50 10.58
C ALA A 173 4.69 2.19 9.17
N THR A 174 5.82 2.78 8.78
CA THR A 174 6.44 2.52 7.47
C THR A 174 6.84 1.05 7.34
N PHE A 175 7.45 0.47 8.37
CA PHE A 175 7.82 -0.94 8.41
C PHE A 175 6.60 -1.87 8.32
N SER A 176 5.54 -1.55 9.06
CA SER A 176 4.27 -2.31 9.02
C SER A 176 3.60 -2.24 7.65
N GLN A 177 3.66 -1.07 6.98
CA GLN A 177 3.21 -0.92 5.59
C GLN A 177 4.03 -1.78 4.61
N GLN A 178 5.35 -1.84 4.79
CA GLN A 178 6.22 -2.71 3.98
C GLN A 178 5.90 -4.19 4.17
N ILE A 179 5.70 -4.63 5.41
CA ILE A 179 5.30 -6.02 5.70
C ILE A 179 3.95 -6.34 5.05
N TYR A 180 2.98 -5.43 5.17
CA TYR A 180 1.68 -5.59 4.52
C TYR A 180 1.81 -5.76 3.01
N ALA A 181 2.56 -4.87 2.35
CA ALA A 181 2.81 -4.92 0.91
C ALA A 181 3.51 -6.23 0.50
N GLN A 182 4.54 -6.67 1.24
CA GLN A 182 5.26 -7.91 0.96
C GLN A 182 4.38 -9.16 1.12
N ASN A 183 3.56 -9.21 2.17
CA ASN A 183 2.64 -10.34 2.39
C ASN A 183 1.59 -10.42 1.29
N PHE A 184 1.06 -9.27 0.89
CA PHE A 184 0.14 -9.16 -0.24
C PHE A 184 0.79 -9.71 -1.54
N LEU A 185 2.02 -9.32 -1.85
CA LEU A 185 2.76 -9.80 -3.03
C LEU A 185 2.97 -11.32 -3.01
N LYS A 186 3.39 -11.88 -1.87
CA LYS A 186 3.60 -13.32 -1.71
C LYS A 186 2.30 -14.13 -1.89
N GLU A 187 1.18 -13.62 -1.41
CA GLU A 187 -0.11 -14.29 -1.58
C GLU A 187 -0.54 -14.31 -3.05
N GLN A 188 -0.31 -13.20 -3.75
CA GLN A 188 -0.60 -13.09 -5.18
C GLN A 188 0.31 -13.99 -6.02
N GLU A 189 1.59 -14.10 -5.70
CA GLU A 189 2.54 -15.01 -6.36
C GLU A 189 2.06 -16.46 -6.28
N LYS A 190 1.66 -16.92 -5.09
CA LYS A 190 1.10 -18.27 -4.92
C LYS A 190 -0.16 -18.51 -5.75
N ASN A 191 -1.03 -17.53 -5.85
CA ASN A 191 -2.23 -17.65 -6.68
C ASN A 191 -1.89 -17.72 -8.16
N THR A 192 -0.93 -16.92 -8.62
CA THR A 192 -0.42 -16.93 -9.99
C THR A 192 0.19 -18.28 -10.34
N GLU A 193 1.02 -18.87 -9.46
CA GLU A 193 1.59 -20.19 -9.63
C GLU A 193 0.50 -21.28 -9.75
N ARG A 194 -0.53 -21.24 -8.91
CA ARG A 194 -1.65 -22.21 -9.00
C ARG A 194 -2.37 -22.13 -10.35
N PHE A 195 -2.63 -20.92 -10.85
CA PHE A 195 -3.22 -20.72 -12.16
C PHE A 195 -2.32 -21.25 -13.29
N PHE A 196 -1.01 -21.03 -13.19
CA PHE A 196 -0.04 -21.54 -14.15
C PHE A 196 -0.04 -23.06 -14.20
N TYR A 197 0.07 -23.75 -13.06
CA TYR A 197 0.05 -25.21 -13.01
C TYR A 197 -1.27 -25.79 -13.51
N PHE A 198 -2.40 -25.14 -13.20
CA PHE A 198 -3.69 -25.54 -13.72
C PHE A 198 -3.76 -25.42 -15.26
N GLY A 199 -3.24 -24.33 -15.82
CA GLY A 199 -3.15 -24.12 -17.26
C GLY A 199 -2.28 -25.19 -17.95
N VAL A 200 -1.10 -25.48 -17.38
CA VAL A 200 -0.19 -26.54 -17.89
C VAL A 200 -0.87 -27.91 -17.86
N PHE A 201 -1.59 -28.23 -16.79
CA PHE A 201 -2.36 -29.47 -16.67
C PHE A 201 -3.42 -29.59 -17.77
N LEU A 202 -4.20 -28.55 -18.01
CA LEU A 202 -5.21 -28.53 -19.07
C LEU A 202 -4.60 -28.68 -20.48
N CYS A 203 -3.48 -28.01 -20.75
CA CYS A 203 -2.75 -28.15 -22.02
C CYS A 203 -2.23 -29.57 -22.21
N GLY A 204 -1.71 -30.21 -21.16
CA GLY A 204 -1.28 -31.63 -21.18
C GLY A 204 -2.45 -32.58 -21.50
N LEU A 205 -3.59 -32.34 -20.86
CA LEU A 205 -4.79 -33.15 -21.12
C LEU A 205 -5.28 -33.00 -22.57
N GLN A 206 -5.24 -31.79 -23.12
CA GLN A 206 -5.58 -31.54 -24.52
C GLN A 206 -4.64 -32.24 -25.49
N ALA A 207 -3.33 -32.23 -25.24
CA ALA A 207 -2.33 -32.92 -26.04
C ALA A 207 -2.58 -34.46 -26.05
N LEU A 208 -2.90 -35.03 -24.88
CA LEU A 208 -3.24 -36.46 -24.77
C LEU A 208 -4.51 -36.82 -25.55
N LEU A 209 -5.54 -36.01 -25.52
CA LEU A 209 -6.77 -36.23 -26.28
C LEU A 209 -6.52 -36.15 -27.79
N LEU A 210 -5.69 -35.22 -28.26
CA LEU A 210 -5.29 -35.13 -29.66
C LEU A 210 -4.53 -36.39 -30.12
N LEU A 211 -3.54 -36.83 -29.33
CA LEU A 211 -2.77 -38.06 -29.62
C LEU A 211 -3.67 -39.28 -29.67
N TRP A 212 -4.62 -39.41 -28.74
CA TRP A 212 -5.58 -40.52 -28.71
C TRP A 212 -6.53 -40.46 -29.92
N GLY A 213 -6.99 -39.29 -30.32
CA GLY A 213 -7.79 -39.10 -31.53
C GLY A 213 -7.06 -39.46 -32.82
N PHE A 214 -5.76 -39.17 -32.91
CA PHE A 214 -4.90 -39.62 -34.04
C PHE A 214 -4.69 -41.11 -34.05
N ALA A 215 -4.42 -41.74 -32.90
CA ALA A 215 -4.22 -43.17 -32.79
C ALA A 215 -5.47 -44.03 -33.17
N GLN A 216 -6.67 -43.47 -33.08
CA GLN A 216 -7.90 -44.13 -33.54
C GLN A 216 -8.17 -43.98 -35.03
N LYS A 217 -7.47 -43.10 -35.75
CA LYS A 217 -7.59 -42.93 -37.21
C LYS A 217 -6.61 -43.76 -38.02
N LEU A 218 -5.55 -44.27 -37.38
CA LEU A 218 -4.61 -45.24 -37.90
C LEU A 218 -5.14 -46.67 -37.70
#